data_98fa2221cff6cc9d40a4413f22372348
#
_entry.id   98fa2221cff6cc9d40a4413f22372348
#
_cell.length_a   1.000
_cell.length_b   1.000
_cell.length_c   1.000
_cell.angle_alpha   90.00
_cell.angle_beta   90.00
_cell.angle_gamma   90.00
#
_symmetry.space_group_name_H-M   'P 1'
#
loop_
_entity.id
_entity.type
_entity.pdbx_description
1 polymer ?
#
loop_
_entity_poly.entity_id
_entity_poly.type
_entity_poly.pdbx_seq_one_letter_code
_entity_poly.pdbx_strand_id
1 'polypeptide(L)'
;KERTEKILGMEFATLYLNECSQIPYGSVETALTRLAQKTTQTIDGKSTELKPRAYYDCNPPSKAHWSYRVFKEKRHPDTRENLKFPDDYGSMQINPRDNVENLAEGYIDNNLASLSARGRKRFLDGEFADATPNALFTEESIDRWRVTDGVLPDMVRVVVAVDPSGADDQDNADNDAIGIVVAGLGTDGIAYIGPDLTVKAGPATWGRVATDAYDNHAADAIVGETNYGGAMV
;
A
#
# COMPACT_ATOMS: atom_id res chain seq x y z
N LYS A 1 9.68 12.82 1.74
CA LYS A 1 9.34 13.42 0.43
C LYS A 1 10.45 14.32 -0.11
N GLU A 2 11.00 15.24 0.67
CA GLU A 2 12.01 16.23 0.21
C GLU A 2 13.34 15.62 -0.28
N ARG A 3 13.65 14.38 0.08
CA ARG A 3 14.94 13.75 -0.27
C ARG A 3 14.93 13.01 -1.59
N THR A 4 13.78 12.56 -2.06
CA THR A 4 13.69 11.76 -3.30
C THR A 4 14.00 12.60 -4.55
N GLU A 5 13.62 13.86 -4.57
CA GLU A 5 13.90 14.75 -5.70
C GLU A 5 15.39 15.07 -5.89
N LYS A 6 16.22 14.90 -4.87
CA LYS A 6 17.66 15.15 -4.95
C LYS A 6 18.39 14.21 -5.93
N ILE A 7 17.81 13.07 -6.27
CA ILE A 7 18.40 12.12 -7.21
C ILE A 7 18.06 12.43 -8.67
N LEU A 8 17.16 13.38 -8.95
CA LEU A 8 16.66 13.66 -10.30
C LEU A 8 17.73 14.14 -11.28
N GLY A 9 18.83 14.72 -10.80
CA GLY A 9 19.97 15.12 -11.61
C GLY A 9 21.04 14.04 -11.85
N MET A 10 20.81 12.80 -11.38
CA MET A 10 21.79 11.71 -11.44
C MET A 10 21.29 10.60 -12.37
N GLU A 11 22.22 9.80 -12.88
CA GLU A 11 21.94 8.56 -13.61
C GLU A 11 22.75 7.41 -13.01
N PHE A 12 22.15 6.23 -12.98
CA PHE A 12 22.74 5.04 -12.38
C PHE A 12 22.61 3.83 -13.31
N ALA A 13 23.59 2.93 -13.29
CA ALA A 13 23.49 1.60 -13.89
C ALA A 13 22.90 0.57 -12.93
N THR A 14 23.02 0.83 -11.63
CA THR A 14 22.52 -0.07 -10.58
C THR A 14 21.96 0.76 -9.42
N LEU A 15 20.80 0.35 -8.93
CA LEU A 15 20.19 0.88 -7.72
C LEU A 15 20.10 -0.22 -6.67
N TYR A 16 20.31 0.12 -5.42
CA TYR A 16 20.05 -0.75 -4.28
C TYR A 16 19.18 -0.01 -3.27
N LEU A 17 17.99 -0.53 -3.02
CA LEU A 17 17.01 0.02 -2.11
C LEU A 17 16.96 -0.86 -0.85
N ASN A 18 17.77 -0.48 0.13
CA ASN A 18 17.85 -1.15 1.43
C ASN A 18 16.59 -0.87 2.24
N GLU A 19 16.07 -1.89 2.93
CA GLU A 19 14.84 -1.84 3.73
C GLU A 19 13.68 -1.21 2.94
N CYS A 20 13.44 -1.72 1.74
CA CYS A 20 12.48 -1.14 0.81
C CYS A 20 11.04 -1.10 1.34
N SER A 21 10.74 -1.84 2.42
CA SER A 21 9.47 -1.76 3.14
C SER A 21 9.23 -0.41 3.81
N GLN A 22 10.27 0.41 3.97
CA GLN A 22 10.18 1.77 4.51
C GLN A 22 10.08 2.85 3.41
N ILE A 23 10.13 2.45 2.14
CA ILE A 23 10.16 3.36 1.00
C ILE A 23 8.79 3.38 0.33
N PRO A 24 8.12 4.54 0.22
CA PRO A 24 6.88 4.67 -0.53
C PRO A 24 7.08 4.33 -2.01
N TYR A 25 6.09 3.70 -2.65
CA TYR A 25 6.21 3.26 -4.04
C TYR A 25 6.50 4.39 -5.02
N GLY A 26 5.88 5.56 -4.87
CA GLY A 26 6.18 6.73 -5.71
C GLY A 26 7.65 7.20 -5.63
N SER A 27 8.33 6.95 -4.50
CA SER A 27 9.77 7.21 -4.38
C SER A 27 10.59 6.16 -5.13
N VAL A 28 10.14 4.91 -5.15
CA VAL A 28 10.74 3.83 -5.96
C VAL A 28 10.62 4.14 -7.44
N GLU A 29 9.43 4.54 -7.91
CA GLU A 29 9.22 4.94 -9.31
C GLU A 29 10.14 6.09 -9.71
N THR A 30 10.25 7.12 -8.86
CA THR A 30 11.18 8.23 -9.08
C THR A 30 12.63 7.73 -9.21
N ALA A 31 13.07 6.83 -8.34
CA ALA A 31 14.41 6.25 -8.41
C ALA A 31 14.63 5.45 -9.69
N LEU A 32 13.65 4.65 -10.10
CA LEU A 32 13.73 3.84 -11.33
C LEU A 32 13.88 4.71 -12.60
N THR A 33 13.34 5.93 -12.61
CA THR A 33 13.58 6.85 -13.75
C THR A 33 15.05 7.23 -13.91
N ARG A 34 15.89 7.02 -12.90
CA ARG A 34 17.32 7.31 -12.92
C ARG A 34 18.18 6.11 -13.31
N LEU A 35 17.58 4.97 -13.57
CA LEU A 35 18.26 3.74 -13.98
C LEU A 35 18.51 3.75 -15.50
N ALA A 36 19.25 4.74 -15.96
CA ALA A 36 19.43 5.05 -17.39
C ALA A 36 20.90 5.04 -17.86
N GLN A 37 21.84 4.89 -16.93
CA GLN A 37 23.27 4.97 -17.26
C GLN A 37 23.71 3.74 -18.07
N LYS A 38 24.24 3.99 -19.27
CA LYS A 38 24.95 2.96 -20.04
C LYS A 38 26.34 2.75 -19.48
N THR A 39 26.66 1.51 -19.17
CA THR A 39 28.00 1.12 -18.73
C THR A 39 28.35 -0.26 -19.25
N THR A 40 29.65 -0.55 -19.32
CA THR A 40 30.15 -1.85 -19.72
C THR A 40 31.00 -2.46 -18.60
N GLN A 41 31.01 -3.76 -18.52
CA GLN A 41 31.91 -4.53 -17.69
C GLN A 41 32.79 -5.44 -18.54
N THR A 42 33.99 -5.71 -18.08
CA THR A 42 34.89 -6.67 -18.74
C THR A 42 34.85 -7.98 -17.93
N ILE A 43 34.42 -9.06 -18.60
CA ILE A 43 34.42 -10.42 -18.04
C ILE A 43 35.29 -11.25 -18.97
N ASP A 44 36.31 -11.90 -18.44
CA ASP A 44 37.26 -12.75 -19.20
C ASP A 44 37.83 -12.04 -20.46
N GLY A 45 38.15 -10.77 -20.32
CA GLY A 45 38.72 -9.95 -21.42
C GLY A 45 37.69 -9.49 -22.46
N LYS A 46 36.42 -9.84 -22.31
CA LYS A 46 35.33 -9.39 -23.20
C LYS A 46 34.55 -8.24 -22.58
N SER A 47 34.43 -7.13 -23.28
CA SER A 47 33.56 -6.04 -22.89
C SER A 47 32.11 -6.40 -23.17
N THR A 48 31.26 -6.33 -22.13
CA THR A 48 29.84 -6.64 -22.21
C THR A 48 29.05 -5.47 -21.62
N GLU A 49 28.01 -5.04 -22.31
CA GLU A 49 27.10 -4.00 -21.77
C GLU A 49 26.40 -4.51 -20.51
N LEU A 50 26.47 -3.70 -19.44
CA LEU A 50 25.79 -4.00 -18.21
C LEU A 50 24.31 -3.61 -18.33
N LYS A 51 23.43 -4.59 -18.19
CA LYS A 51 21.98 -4.33 -18.14
C LYS A 51 21.65 -3.60 -16.83
N PRO A 52 21.04 -2.41 -16.87
CA PRO A 52 20.66 -1.70 -15.64
C PRO A 52 19.73 -2.53 -14.75
N ARG A 53 19.96 -2.49 -13.43
CA ARG A 53 19.20 -3.29 -12.46
C ARG A 53 18.92 -2.54 -11.18
N ALA A 54 17.77 -2.81 -10.59
CA ALA A 54 17.44 -2.40 -9.23
C ALA A 54 17.34 -3.62 -8.32
N TYR A 55 17.99 -3.54 -7.17
CA TYR A 55 17.96 -4.55 -6.12
C TYR A 55 17.23 -3.99 -4.91
N TYR A 56 16.49 -4.85 -4.24
CA TYR A 56 15.67 -4.51 -3.10
C TYR A 56 15.84 -5.54 -2.01
N ASP A 57 15.93 -5.11 -0.78
CA ASP A 57 15.85 -6.01 0.36
C ASP A 57 14.86 -5.46 1.40
N CYS A 58 14.24 -6.32 2.13
CA CYS A 58 13.45 -6.00 3.31
C CYS A 58 13.05 -7.26 4.08
N ASN A 59 12.75 -7.08 5.35
CA ASN A 59 11.89 -8.04 6.04
C ASN A 59 10.48 -7.92 5.49
N PRO A 60 9.84 -9.03 5.04
CA PRO A 60 8.56 -8.96 4.35
C PRO A 60 7.51 -8.20 5.16
N PRO A 61 6.90 -7.15 4.62
CA PRO A 61 5.78 -6.44 5.27
C PRO A 61 4.47 -7.25 5.14
N SER A 62 3.33 -6.57 5.15
CA SER A 62 2.06 -7.23 4.83
C SER A 62 1.89 -7.42 3.32
N LYS A 63 0.97 -8.30 2.92
CA LYS A 63 0.57 -8.50 1.52
C LYS A 63 -0.03 -7.24 0.88
N ALA A 64 -0.52 -6.29 1.69
CA ALA A 64 -1.00 -5.00 1.20
C ALA A 64 0.12 -4.11 0.64
N HIS A 65 1.37 -4.39 1.00
CA HIS A 65 2.51 -3.55 0.63
C HIS A 65 2.87 -3.69 -0.85
N TRP A 66 3.34 -2.61 -1.47
CA TRP A 66 3.70 -2.57 -2.88
C TRP A 66 4.70 -3.66 -3.29
N SER A 67 5.65 -4.03 -2.42
CA SER A 67 6.65 -5.06 -2.73
C SER A 67 6.02 -6.44 -2.94
N TYR A 68 4.97 -6.80 -2.20
CA TYR A 68 4.24 -8.04 -2.45
C TYR A 68 3.56 -8.01 -3.82
N ARG A 69 2.88 -6.91 -4.15
CA ARG A 69 2.16 -6.77 -5.41
C ARG A 69 3.08 -6.85 -6.62
N VAL A 70 4.20 -6.11 -6.57
CA VAL A 70 5.17 -6.09 -7.67
C VAL A 70 5.89 -7.43 -7.82
N PHE A 71 6.42 -7.98 -6.71
CA PHE A 71 7.32 -9.13 -6.79
C PHE A 71 6.64 -10.49 -6.68
N LYS A 72 5.45 -10.59 -6.07
CA LYS A 72 4.69 -11.84 -5.93
C LYS A 72 3.49 -11.90 -6.85
N GLU A 73 2.66 -10.87 -6.88
CA GLU A 73 1.46 -10.83 -7.71
C GLU A 73 1.71 -10.37 -9.15
N LYS A 74 2.86 -9.73 -9.42
CA LYS A 74 3.21 -9.16 -10.73
C LYS A 74 2.22 -8.09 -11.20
N ARG A 75 1.72 -7.31 -10.25
CA ARG A 75 0.74 -6.24 -10.47
C ARG A 75 1.25 -4.88 -10.05
N HIS A 76 0.77 -3.86 -10.72
CA HIS A 76 1.02 -2.48 -10.31
C HIS A 76 0.33 -2.19 -8.96
N PRO A 77 1.02 -1.61 -7.97
CA PRO A 77 0.47 -1.44 -6.62
C PRO A 77 -0.81 -0.60 -6.57
N ASP A 78 -0.90 0.46 -7.36
CA ASP A 78 -2.01 1.41 -7.32
C ASP A 78 -3.13 1.02 -8.30
N THR A 79 -2.79 0.75 -9.58
CA THR A 79 -3.80 0.44 -10.62
C THR A 79 -4.28 -1.00 -10.60
N ARG A 80 -3.54 -1.92 -9.95
CA ARG A 80 -3.79 -3.37 -9.90
C ARG A 80 -3.71 -4.08 -11.25
N GLU A 81 -3.35 -3.38 -12.30
CA GLU A 81 -3.11 -3.97 -13.61
C GLU A 81 -1.89 -4.88 -13.60
N ASN A 82 -1.86 -5.86 -14.49
CA ASN A 82 -0.70 -6.72 -14.66
C ASN A 82 0.51 -5.90 -15.12
N LEU A 83 1.68 -6.20 -14.58
CA LEU A 83 2.92 -5.57 -15.02
C LEU A 83 3.18 -5.90 -16.50
N LYS A 84 3.64 -4.91 -17.25
CA LYS A 84 3.92 -5.05 -18.68
C LYS A 84 4.98 -6.11 -18.98
N PHE A 85 5.98 -6.25 -18.10
CA PHE A 85 7.09 -7.20 -18.22
C PHE A 85 7.26 -7.95 -16.88
N PRO A 86 6.38 -8.90 -16.54
CA PRO A 86 6.38 -9.56 -15.23
C PRO A 86 7.66 -10.37 -14.96
N ASP A 87 8.29 -10.89 -15.99
CA ASP A 87 9.51 -11.70 -15.89
C ASP A 87 10.76 -10.89 -15.52
N ASP A 88 10.72 -9.56 -15.67
CA ASP A 88 11.80 -8.68 -15.23
C ASP A 88 11.87 -8.53 -13.68
N TYR A 89 10.85 -8.99 -12.97
CA TYR A 89 10.74 -8.87 -11.52
C TYR A 89 10.97 -10.22 -10.83
N GLY A 90 12.19 -10.46 -10.40
CA GLY A 90 12.55 -11.66 -9.62
C GLY A 90 12.47 -11.42 -8.11
N SER A 91 12.24 -12.48 -7.33
CA SER A 91 12.36 -12.44 -5.87
C SER A 91 13.00 -13.71 -5.33
N MET A 92 13.82 -13.54 -4.30
CA MET A 92 14.46 -14.63 -3.58
C MET A 92 14.16 -14.45 -2.09
N GLN A 93 13.94 -15.54 -1.39
CA GLN A 93 13.75 -15.56 0.05
C GLN A 93 15.03 -16.10 0.68
N ILE A 94 15.48 -15.42 1.73
CA ILE A 94 16.64 -15.82 2.54
C ILE A 94 16.17 -15.81 4.00
N ASN A 95 16.36 -16.89 4.71
CA ASN A 95 15.92 -17.05 6.09
C ASN A 95 17.09 -17.01 7.05
N PRO A 96 16.89 -16.64 8.32
CA PRO A 96 17.93 -16.75 9.34
C PRO A 96 18.54 -18.14 9.44
N ARG A 97 17.75 -19.20 9.15
CA ARG A 97 18.22 -20.59 9.13
C ARG A 97 19.28 -20.88 8.05
N ASP A 98 19.27 -20.09 6.98
CA ASP A 98 20.26 -20.22 5.89
C ASP A 98 21.61 -19.59 6.26
N ASN A 99 21.68 -18.87 7.39
CA ASN A 99 22.86 -18.12 7.85
C ASN A 99 23.23 -18.42 9.32
N VAL A 100 22.87 -19.59 9.82
CA VAL A 100 23.04 -19.97 11.23
C VAL A 100 24.48 -19.83 11.70
N GLU A 101 25.44 -20.17 10.86
CA GLU A 101 26.87 -20.10 11.17
C GLU A 101 27.38 -18.69 11.49
N ASN A 102 26.69 -17.65 11.04
CA ASN A 102 27.03 -16.25 11.27
C ASN A 102 26.13 -15.58 12.33
N LEU A 103 25.20 -16.33 12.93
CA LEU A 103 24.30 -15.82 13.97
C LEU A 103 24.84 -16.17 15.37
N ALA A 104 24.51 -15.36 16.35
CA ALA A 104 24.81 -15.68 17.75
C ALA A 104 24.12 -17.00 18.16
N GLU A 105 24.78 -17.79 18.97
CA GLU A 105 24.26 -19.06 19.51
C GLU A 105 22.88 -18.82 20.18
N GLY A 106 21.92 -19.64 19.86
CA GLY A 106 20.56 -19.54 20.39
C GLY A 106 19.72 -18.37 19.85
N TYR A 107 20.23 -17.55 18.93
CA TYR A 107 19.48 -16.38 18.43
C TYR A 107 18.12 -16.76 17.85
N ILE A 108 18.06 -17.80 17.05
CA ILE A 108 16.81 -18.26 16.44
C ILE A 108 15.82 -18.73 17.50
N ASP A 109 16.27 -19.58 18.42
CA ASP A 109 15.40 -20.21 19.42
C ASP A 109 14.96 -19.23 20.51
N ASN A 110 15.86 -18.37 20.96
CA ASN A 110 15.60 -17.44 22.06
C ASN A 110 14.86 -16.17 21.61
N ASN A 111 15.23 -15.63 20.45
CA ASN A 111 14.72 -14.34 20.01
C ASN A 111 13.61 -14.47 18.95
N LEU A 112 13.80 -15.28 17.92
CA LEU A 112 12.86 -15.35 16.81
C LEU A 112 11.70 -16.32 17.09
N ALA A 113 11.94 -17.46 17.69
CA ALA A 113 10.91 -18.46 17.99
C ALA A 113 9.93 -17.96 19.06
N SER A 114 10.35 -17.05 19.95
CA SER A 114 9.51 -16.44 20.99
C SER A 114 8.57 -15.36 20.48
N LEU A 115 8.74 -14.90 19.24
CA LEU A 115 7.89 -13.87 18.64
C LEU A 115 6.44 -14.35 18.47
N SER A 116 5.50 -13.41 18.34
CA SER A 116 4.13 -13.70 17.94
C SER A 116 4.11 -14.48 16.60
N ALA A 117 3.02 -15.18 16.31
CA ALA A 117 2.88 -15.93 15.05
C ALA A 117 3.17 -15.06 13.81
N ARG A 118 2.70 -13.80 13.81
CA ARG A 118 2.98 -12.80 12.76
C ARG A 118 4.46 -12.41 12.73
N GLY A 119 5.06 -12.22 13.91
CA GLY A 119 6.48 -11.90 14.02
C GLY A 119 7.36 -13.03 13.48
N ARG A 120 7.06 -14.28 13.85
CA ARG A 120 7.78 -15.46 13.33
C ARG A 120 7.67 -15.55 11.81
N LYS A 121 6.44 -15.44 11.28
CA LYS A 121 6.20 -15.47 9.84
C LYS A 121 7.07 -14.44 9.08
N ARG A 122 7.17 -13.22 9.63
CA ARG A 122 7.95 -12.13 9.04
C ARG A 122 9.46 -12.29 9.20
N PHE A 123 9.94 -12.55 10.43
CA PHE A 123 11.35 -12.45 10.77
C PHE A 123 12.07 -13.80 10.81
N LEU A 124 11.34 -14.90 10.99
CA LEU A 124 11.91 -16.25 11.00
C LEU A 124 11.70 -16.97 9.67
N ASP A 125 10.48 -16.89 9.13
CA ASP A 125 10.13 -17.63 7.91
C ASP A 125 10.30 -16.78 6.64
N GLY A 126 10.48 -15.45 6.77
CA GLY A 126 10.67 -14.53 5.64
C GLY A 126 9.45 -14.44 4.73
N GLU A 127 8.25 -14.59 5.29
CA GLU A 127 7.00 -14.60 4.55
C GLU A 127 6.18 -13.31 4.75
N PHE A 128 5.49 -12.91 3.69
CA PHE A 128 4.51 -11.83 3.78
C PHE A 128 3.31 -12.32 4.61
N ALA A 129 2.96 -11.54 5.63
CA ALA A 129 1.81 -11.81 6.47
C ALA A 129 0.58 -11.03 5.98
N ASP A 130 -0.61 -11.53 6.28
CA ASP A 130 -1.83 -10.77 6.06
C ASP A 130 -1.81 -9.50 6.92
N ALA A 131 -2.40 -8.41 6.41
CA ALA A 131 -2.29 -7.09 7.03
C ALA A 131 -2.83 -7.07 8.46
N THR A 132 -3.96 -7.73 8.69
CA THR A 132 -4.61 -7.79 10.01
C THR A 132 -5.18 -9.20 10.22
N PRO A 133 -4.65 -9.98 11.18
CA PRO A 133 -5.33 -11.20 11.61
C PRO A 133 -6.74 -10.84 12.10
N ASN A 134 -7.74 -11.53 11.64
CA ASN A 134 -9.15 -11.28 11.97
C ASN A 134 -9.74 -9.95 11.43
N ALA A 135 -9.17 -9.36 10.39
CA ALA A 135 -9.83 -8.27 9.69
C ALA A 135 -11.19 -8.74 9.15
N LEU A 136 -12.21 -7.93 9.34
CA LEU A 136 -13.55 -8.18 8.79
C LEU A 136 -13.49 -8.21 7.25
N PHE A 137 -12.66 -7.36 6.66
CA PHE A 137 -12.38 -7.30 5.24
C PHE A 137 -10.93 -7.66 4.98
N THR A 138 -10.70 -8.67 4.15
CA THR A 138 -9.39 -9.01 3.62
C THR A 138 -9.27 -8.51 2.18
N GLU A 139 -8.04 -8.28 1.69
CA GLU A 139 -7.85 -7.90 0.28
C GLU A 139 -8.48 -8.91 -0.67
N GLU A 140 -8.32 -10.21 -0.39
CA GLU A 140 -8.94 -11.27 -1.20
C GLU A 140 -10.47 -11.15 -1.23
N SER A 141 -11.10 -10.83 -0.09
CA SER A 141 -12.55 -10.62 -0.03
C SER A 141 -12.98 -9.36 -0.78
N ILE A 142 -12.23 -8.27 -0.67
CA ILE A 142 -12.50 -7.03 -1.40
C ILE A 142 -12.34 -7.25 -2.91
N ASP A 143 -11.25 -7.88 -3.36
CA ASP A 143 -11.01 -8.12 -4.78
C ASP A 143 -12.04 -9.09 -5.40
N ARG A 144 -12.51 -10.08 -4.64
CA ARG A 144 -13.56 -11.00 -5.08
C ARG A 144 -14.89 -10.28 -5.37
N TRP A 145 -15.22 -9.28 -4.59
CA TRP A 145 -16.47 -8.54 -4.69
C TRP A 145 -16.34 -7.20 -5.41
N ARG A 146 -15.17 -6.94 -5.96
CA ARG A 146 -14.94 -5.71 -6.73
C ARG A 146 -15.74 -5.71 -8.02
N VAL A 147 -16.56 -4.67 -8.21
CA VAL A 147 -17.24 -4.44 -9.49
C VAL A 147 -16.21 -3.94 -10.51
N THR A 148 -15.96 -4.73 -11.54
CA THR A 148 -14.93 -4.45 -12.56
C THR A 148 -15.51 -3.96 -13.89
N ASP A 149 -16.77 -4.25 -14.16
CA ASP A 149 -17.47 -3.86 -15.39
C ASP A 149 -18.16 -2.47 -15.29
N GLY A 150 -18.15 -1.88 -14.09
CA GLY A 150 -18.76 -0.57 -13.84
C GLY A 150 -20.30 -0.57 -13.89
N VAL A 151 -20.94 -1.73 -14.04
CA VAL A 151 -22.39 -1.85 -14.09
C VAL A 151 -22.94 -2.06 -12.70
N LEU A 152 -23.63 -1.07 -12.17
CA LEU A 152 -24.33 -1.15 -10.88
C LEU A 152 -25.85 -1.23 -11.13
N PRO A 153 -26.60 -1.95 -10.27
CA PRO A 153 -28.06 -1.90 -10.31
C PRO A 153 -28.56 -0.52 -9.88
N ASP A 154 -29.84 -0.27 -10.12
CA ASP A 154 -30.49 0.90 -9.53
C ASP A 154 -30.41 0.85 -8.00
N MET A 155 -30.16 2.01 -7.38
CA MET A 155 -30.02 2.10 -5.93
C MET A 155 -31.39 2.42 -5.28
N VAL A 156 -31.74 1.64 -4.29
CA VAL A 156 -32.91 1.86 -3.43
C VAL A 156 -32.63 2.95 -2.40
N ARG A 157 -31.39 3.04 -1.95
CA ARG A 157 -30.95 4.04 -0.98
C ARG A 157 -29.47 4.31 -1.16
N VAL A 158 -29.07 5.58 -1.07
CA VAL A 158 -27.68 6.02 -1.09
C VAL A 158 -27.39 6.86 0.16
N VAL A 159 -26.24 6.62 0.80
CA VAL A 159 -25.79 7.38 1.96
C VAL A 159 -24.34 7.83 1.79
N VAL A 160 -24.01 8.97 2.36
CA VAL A 160 -22.62 9.42 2.53
C VAL A 160 -22.25 9.16 3.98
N ALA A 161 -21.32 8.23 4.20
CA ALA A 161 -20.82 7.91 5.53
C ALA A 161 -19.60 8.76 5.84
N VAL A 162 -19.55 9.37 7.01
CA VAL A 162 -18.47 10.21 7.49
C VAL A 162 -17.94 9.67 8.82
N ASP A 163 -16.65 9.40 8.87
CA ASP A 163 -15.91 9.06 10.08
C ASP A 163 -15.01 10.24 10.45
N PRO A 164 -15.46 11.16 11.32
CA PRO A 164 -14.69 12.32 11.70
C PRO A 164 -13.55 11.92 12.64
N SER A 165 -12.30 12.25 12.26
CA SER A 165 -11.20 12.14 13.21
C SER A 165 -11.32 13.17 14.31
N GLY A 166 -10.96 12.81 15.55
CA GLY A 166 -11.03 13.68 16.72
C GLY A 166 -9.99 14.82 16.79
N ALA A 167 -9.48 15.29 15.67
CA ALA A 167 -8.40 16.26 15.62
C ALA A 167 -8.93 17.71 15.63
N ASP A 168 -8.65 18.42 16.71
CA ASP A 168 -9.05 19.83 16.90
C ASP A 168 -8.17 20.84 16.13
N ASP A 169 -7.01 20.48 15.64
CA ASP A 169 -6.02 21.42 15.10
C ASP A 169 -5.76 21.18 13.59
N GLN A 170 -6.08 22.18 12.78
CA GLN A 170 -6.08 22.09 11.30
C GLN A 170 -4.70 21.89 10.68
N ASP A 171 -3.63 22.24 11.39
CA ASP A 171 -2.26 22.31 10.87
C ASP A 171 -1.33 21.19 11.37
N ASN A 172 -1.82 20.25 12.18
CA ASN A 172 -0.99 19.17 12.68
C ASN A 172 -0.85 18.05 11.64
N ALA A 173 0.39 17.81 11.20
CA ALA A 173 0.72 16.75 10.25
C ALA A 173 0.41 15.34 10.76
N ASP A 174 0.24 15.17 12.05
CA ASP A 174 -0.04 13.91 12.73
C ASP A 174 -1.55 13.59 12.87
N ASN A 175 -2.43 14.51 12.44
CA ASN A 175 -3.88 14.28 12.47
C ASN A 175 -4.30 13.17 11.50
N ASP A 176 -5.26 12.36 11.92
CA ASP A 176 -5.86 11.33 11.07
C ASP A 176 -6.71 11.96 9.95
N ALA A 177 -6.87 11.24 8.86
CA ALA A 177 -7.76 11.64 7.78
C ALA A 177 -9.22 11.44 8.18
N ILE A 178 -10.11 12.29 7.67
CA ILE A 178 -11.56 12.16 7.78
C ILE A 178 -12.02 11.13 6.74
N GLY A 179 -12.55 10.02 7.18
CA GLY A 179 -13.12 9.00 6.27
C GLY A 179 -14.44 9.48 5.69
N ILE A 180 -14.55 9.54 4.36
CA ILE A 180 -15.80 9.89 3.67
C ILE A 180 -16.01 8.89 2.54
N VAL A 181 -17.11 8.13 2.63
CA VAL A 181 -17.42 7.07 1.66
C VAL A 181 -18.89 7.14 1.26
N VAL A 182 -19.15 7.00 -0.04
CA VAL A 182 -20.50 6.83 -0.54
C VAL A 182 -20.87 5.36 -0.55
N ALA A 183 -22.05 5.00 -0.07
CA ALA A 183 -22.54 3.62 -0.08
C ALA A 183 -24.00 3.59 -0.55
N GLY A 184 -24.35 2.57 -1.34
CA GLY A 184 -25.69 2.38 -1.86
C GLY A 184 -26.23 0.96 -1.58
N LEU A 185 -27.53 0.85 -1.39
CA LEU A 185 -28.25 -0.41 -1.38
C LEU A 185 -28.89 -0.62 -2.75
N GLY A 186 -28.46 -1.64 -3.48
CA GLY A 186 -29.00 -1.97 -4.79
C GLY A 186 -30.40 -2.60 -4.71
N THR A 187 -31.14 -2.58 -5.81
CA THR A 187 -32.42 -3.26 -5.98
C THR A 187 -32.30 -4.78 -5.83
N ASP A 188 -31.13 -5.32 -5.98
CA ASP A 188 -30.76 -6.73 -5.73
C ASP A 188 -30.55 -7.06 -4.25
N GLY A 189 -30.64 -6.06 -3.35
CA GLY A 189 -30.44 -6.19 -1.92
C GLY A 189 -28.96 -6.24 -1.48
N ILE A 190 -28.02 -5.96 -2.39
CA ILE A 190 -26.58 -5.93 -2.09
C ILE A 190 -26.14 -4.50 -1.76
N ALA A 191 -25.27 -4.36 -0.76
CA ALA A 191 -24.66 -3.09 -0.45
C ALA A 191 -23.41 -2.86 -1.33
N TYR A 192 -23.37 -1.72 -1.99
CA TYR A 192 -22.28 -1.28 -2.87
C TYR A 192 -21.51 -0.14 -2.22
N ILE A 193 -20.20 -0.27 -2.17
CA ILE A 193 -19.30 0.79 -1.70
C ILE A 193 -18.84 1.57 -2.93
N GLY A 194 -19.13 2.85 -2.94
CA GLY A 194 -18.81 3.78 -4.02
C GLY A 194 -17.44 4.44 -3.83
N PRO A 195 -17.25 5.67 -4.32
CA PRO A 195 -15.97 6.36 -4.22
C PRO A 195 -15.56 6.62 -2.79
N ASP A 196 -14.26 6.46 -2.53
CA ASP A 196 -13.58 6.91 -1.33
C ASP A 196 -13.18 8.37 -1.52
N LEU A 197 -13.79 9.26 -0.72
CA LEU A 197 -13.58 10.70 -0.72
C LEU A 197 -12.84 11.16 0.54
N THR A 198 -12.17 10.23 1.22
CA THR A 198 -11.37 10.49 2.42
C THR A 198 -10.41 11.65 2.22
N VAL A 199 -10.42 12.59 3.15
CA VAL A 199 -9.65 13.81 3.04
C VAL A 199 -8.97 14.14 4.37
N LYS A 200 -7.76 14.68 4.29
CA LYS A 200 -7.06 15.26 5.44
C LYS A 200 -7.25 16.77 5.41
N ALA A 201 -8.26 17.26 6.11
CA ALA A 201 -8.63 18.67 6.06
C ALA A 201 -9.45 19.09 7.30
N GLY A 202 -9.51 20.40 7.53
CA GLY A 202 -10.34 20.96 8.60
C GLY A 202 -11.86 20.87 8.32
N PRO A 203 -12.70 21.15 9.35
CA PRO A 203 -14.16 20.94 9.31
C PRO A 203 -14.87 21.58 8.12
N ALA A 204 -14.53 22.82 7.75
CA ALA A 204 -15.14 23.51 6.63
C ALA A 204 -14.90 22.84 5.27
N THR A 205 -13.74 22.16 5.12
CA THR A 205 -13.37 21.50 3.87
C THR A 205 -13.98 20.11 3.79
N TRP A 206 -13.85 19.28 4.82
CA TRP A 206 -14.44 17.94 4.77
C TRP A 206 -15.99 18.00 4.79
N GLY A 207 -16.58 18.96 5.50
CA GLY A 207 -18.02 19.20 5.45
C GLY A 207 -18.53 19.53 4.05
N ARG A 208 -17.75 20.32 3.28
CA ARG A 208 -18.05 20.58 1.87
C ARG A 208 -17.92 19.31 1.01
N VAL A 209 -16.85 18.53 1.20
CA VAL A 209 -16.69 17.26 0.49
C VAL A 209 -17.87 16.33 0.73
N ALA A 210 -18.36 16.22 1.98
CA ALA A 210 -19.51 15.40 2.33
C ALA A 210 -20.81 15.92 1.70
N THR A 211 -21.03 17.24 1.69
CA THR A 211 -22.22 17.85 1.08
C THR A 211 -22.18 17.77 -0.45
N ASP A 212 -21.01 18.01 -1.06
CA ASP A 212 -20.84 17.84 -2.51
C ASP A 212 -21.07 16.37 -2.93
N ALA A 213 -20.62 15.40 -2.11
CA ALA A 213 -20.88 14.00 -2.35
C ALA A 213 -22.38 13.66 -2.23
N TYR A 214 -23.09 14.24 -1.25
CA TYR A 214 -24.52 14.08 -1.08
C TYR A 214 -25.28 14.54 -2.34
N ASP A 215 -24.95 15.72 -2.84
CA ASP A 215 -25.61 16.28 -4.02
C ASP A 215 -25.24 15.51 -5.31
N ASN A 216 -23.95 15.21 -5.51
CA ASN A 216 -23.46 14.55 -6.73
C ASN A 216 -23.96 13.10 -6.89
N HIS A 217 -24.20 12.42 -5.77
CA HIS A 217 -24.68 11.03 -5.78
C HIS A 217 -26.17 10.91 -5.47
N ALA A 218 -26.90 12.03 -5.39
CA ALA A 218 -28.30 12.06 -5.02
C ALA A 218 -28.59 11.21 -3.76
N ALA A 219 -27.74 11.39 -2.74
CA ALA A 219 -27.82 10.58 -1.53
C ALA A 219 -29.05 10.95 -0.70
N ASP A 220 -29.60 9.98 0.04
CA ASP A 220 -30.76 10.15 0.91
C ASP A 220 -30.37 10.74 2.29
N ALA A 221 -29.12 10.51 2.71
CA ALA A 221 -28.63 10.99 4.01
C ALA A 221 -27.12 11.08 4.04
N ILE A 222 -26.63 11.97 4.93
CA ILE A 222 -25.26 11.95 5.45
C ILE A 222 -25.32 11.30 6.83
N VAL A 223 -24.46 10.30 7.08
CA VAL A 223 -24.38 9.54 8.33
C VAL A 223 -23.01 9.76 8.94
N GLY A 224 -22.93 10.37 10.11
CA GLY A 224 -21.69 10.58 10.84
C GLY A 224 -21.60 9.71 12.10
N GLU A 225 -20.38 9.29 12.46
CA GLU A 225 -20.12 8.69 13.75
C GLU A 225 -20.09 9.78 14.84
N THR A 226 -20.86 9.57 15.93
CA THR A 226 -20.99 10.56 17.00
C THR A 226 -20.02 10.35 18.17
N ASN A 227 -19.27 9.24 18.17
CA ASN A 227 -18.42 8.88 19.31
C ASN A 227 -17.22 9.81 19.53
N TYR A 228 -16.74 10.44 18.47
CA TYR A 228 -15.56 11.31 18.51
C TYR A 228 -15.77 12.72 17.95
N GLY A 229 -16.85 12.96 17.22
CA GLY A 229 -17.09 14.24 16.54
C GLY A 229 -17.56 15.38 17.48
N GLY A 230 -17.99 15.07 18.69
CA GLY A 230 -18.50 16.06 19.64
C GLY A 230 -19.54 16.99 19.02
N ALA A 231 -19.33 18.31 19.16
CA ALA A 231 -20.22 19.35 18.61
C ALA A 231 -20.05 19.60 17.10
N MET A 232 -19.21 18.84 16.41
CA MET A 232 -18.94 18.99 14.96
C MET A 232 -19.76 18.04 14.08
N VAL A 233 -20.52 17.10 14.66
CA VAL A 233 -21.39 16.13 13.95
C VAL A 233 -22.86 16.49 14.11
#